data_5ad62ac68e09577b8e393a553724d312
#
_entry.id   5ad62ac68e09577b8e393a553724d312
#
_cell.length_a   1.000
_cell.length_b   1.000
_cell.length_c   1.000
_cell.angle_alpha   90.00
_cell.angle_beta   90.00
_cell.angle_gamma   90.00
#
_symmetry.space_group_name_H-M   'P 1'
#
loop_
_entity.id
_entity.type
_entity.pdbx_description
1 polymer ?
#
loop_
_entity_poly.entity_id
_entity_poly.type
_entity_poly.pdbx_seq_one_letter_code
_entity_poly.pdbx_strand_id
1 'polypeptide(L)'
;MDETRLNVPEWTVSELAGALKRTVEDAYPYVRVRGEISGFRGPHSSGHAYFALKDEGARIDAVIWRTAYGRMRVKPEEGLEVIATGRLTTYPGRSTYQLVIEVLEPSGLGALMALLEQRKKKLAAEGLFDQARKQLLPCLPAVIGVVTSPTGAVIRDILHRLADRFPRRVLVWPVRVQGDGAAEEIAAAIRGFNALPAGGMLP
;
A
#
# COMPACT_ATOMS: atom_id res chain seq x y z
N MET A 1 -60.13 17.25 0.80
CA MET A 1 -59.15 16.94 -0.25
C MET A 1 -58.07 18.02 -0.16
N ASP A 2 -56.87 17.61 0.18
CA ASP A 2 -55.79 18.48 0.63
C ASP A 2 -55.19 19.25 -0.57
N GLU A 3 -55.45 20.57 -0.64
CA GLU A 3 -55.00 21.50 -1.70
C GLU A 3 -53.45 21.70 -1.70
N THR A 4 -52.76 21.13 -0.76
CA THR A 4 -51.29 21.26 -0.59
C THR A 4 -50.49 20.47 -1.62
N ARG A 5 -51.09 19.61 -2.44
CA ARG A 5 -50.41 18.74 -3.44
C ARG A 5 -50.33 19.35 -4.85
N LEU A 6 -50.91 20.49 -5.12
CA LEU A 6 -51.00 21.06 -6.48
C LEU A 6 -49.78 21.88 -6.91
N ASN A 7 -48.77 22.08 -6.06
CA ASN A 7 -47.57 22.87 -6.38
C ASN A 7 -46.25 22.10 -6.24
N VAL A 8 -46.30 20.77 -6.39
CA VAL A 8 -45.08 19.96 -6.42
C VAL A 8 -44.55 19.95 -7.86
N PRO A 9 -43.33 20.40 -8.10
CA PRO A 9 -42.75 20.40 -9.45
C PRO A 9 -42.66 18.98 -10.01
N GLU A 10 -43.07 18.81 -11.24
CA GLU A 10 -42.92 17.54 -11.96
C GLU A 10 -41.47 17.41 -12.46
N TRP A 11 -40.85 16.26 -12.21
CA TRP A 11 -39.50 15.94 -12.61
C TRP A 11 -39.48 14.74 -13.55
N THR A 12 -38.68 14.77 -14.58
CA THR A 12 -38.30 13.56 -15.27
C THR A 12 -37.32 12.73 -14.41
N VAL A 13 -37.24 11.43 -14.65
CA VAL A 13 -36.30 10.53 -13.92
C VAL A 13 -34.86 11.03 -14.05
N SER A 14 -34.47 11.51 -15.23
CA SER A 14 -33.12 12.02 -15.50
C SER A 14 -32.83 13.32 -14.75
N GLU A 15 -33.79 14.24 -14.68
CA GLU A 15 -33.65 15.49 -13.95
C GLU A 15 -33.54 15.24 -12.44
N LEU A 16 -34.37 14.36 -11.87
CA LEU A 16 -34.29 13.98 -10.47
C LEU A 16 -32.98 13.27 -10.14
N ALA A 17 -32.56 12.30 -10.96
CA ALA A 17 -31.30 11.61 -10.78
C ALA A 17 -30.10 12.58 -10.86
N GLY A 18 -30.12 13.53 -11.79
CA GLY A 18 -29.13 14.59 -11.90
C GLY A 18 -29.11 15.55 -10.71
N ALA A 19 -30.26 15.92 -10.19
CA ALA A 19 -30.38 16.76 -8.99
C ALA A 19 -29.81 16.03 -7.76
N LEU A 20 -30.23 14.77 -7.54
CA LEU A 20 -29.71 13.95 -6.45
C LEU A 20 -28.19 13.76 -6.53
N LYS A 21 -27.67 13.52 -7.75
CA LYS A 21 -26.23 13.42 -7.95
C LYS A 21 -25.50 14.68 -7.49
N ARG A 22 -25.93 15.86 -7.94
CA ARG A 22 -25.34 17.14 -7.51
C ARG A 22 -25.41 17.31 -5.99
N THR A 23 -26.58 17.10 -5.40
CA THR A 23 -26.78 17.22 -3.95
C THR A 23 -25.83 16.31 -3.17
N VAL A 24 -25.65 15.06 -3.62
CA VAL A 24 -24.73 14.11 -2.96
C VAL A 24 -23.27 14.53 -3.14
N GLU A 25 -22.87 14.92 -4.34
CA GLU A 25 -21.49 15.34 -4.62
C GLU A 25 -21.13 16.64 -3.89
N ASP A 26 -22.07 17.58 -3.78
CA ASP A 26 -21.87 18.85 -3.05
C ASP A 26 -21.82 18.64 -1.53
N ALA A 27 -22.67 17.74 -1.00
CA ALA A 27 -22.72 17.44 0.43
C ALA A 27 -21.52 16.60 0.91
N TYR A 28 -20.98 15.73 0.03
CA TYR A 28 -19.90 14.79 0.37
C TYR A 28 -18.76 14.83 -0.66
N PRO A 29 -18.13 15.99 -0.89
CA PRO A 29 -17.08 16.14 -1.91
C PRO A 29 -15.83 15.35 -1.56
N TYR A 30 -15.59 15.11 -0.27
CA TYR A 30 -14.45 14.33 0.22
C TYR A 30 -14.80 13.66 1.56
N VAL A 31 -14.74 12.35 1.60
CA VAL A 31 -15.13 11.56 2.78
C VAL A 31 -14.08 10.53 3.12
N ARG A 32 -14.02 10.17 4.40
CA ARG A 32 -13.25 9.02 4.90
C ARG A 32 -14.24 8.01 5.46
N VAL A 33 -14.25 6.82 4.89
CA VAL A 33 -15.19 5.75 5.24
C VAL A 33 -14.41 4.56 5.74
N ARG A 34 -14.71 4.07 6.95
CA ARG A 34 -14.19 2.83 7.50
C ARG A 34 -15.13 1.70 7.11
N GLY A 35 -14.60 0.57 6.70
CA GLY A 35 -15.36 -0.63 6.41
C GLY A 35 -14.49 -1.79 5.99
N GLU A 36 -15.08 -2.98 5.96
CA GLU A 36 -14.47 -4.19 5.45
C GLU A 36 -14.69 -4.30 3.94
N ILE A 37 -13.65 -4.63 3.19
CA ILE A 37 -13.74 -4.88 1.75
C ILE A 37 -14.48 -6.19 1.50
N SER A 38 -15.49 -6.15 0.65
CA SER A 38 -16.30 -7.31 0.28
C SER A 38 -16.56 -7.37 -1.22
N GLY A 39 -16.45 -8.58 -1.80
CA GLY A 39 -16.70 -8.82 -3.21
C GLY A 39 -15.54 -8.46 -4.13
N PHE A 40 -14.34 -8.24 -3.60
CA PHE A 40 -13.16 -7.97 -4.40
C PHE A 40 -12.57 -9.27 -4.99
N ARG A 41 -12.51 -9.36 -6.32
CA ARG A 41 -11.99 -10.52 -7.07
C ARG A 41 -10.75 -10.20 -7.91
N GLY A 42 -10.08 -9.09 -7.58
CA GLY A 42 -8.99 -8.56 -8.39
C GLY A 42 -9.43 -7.40 -9.30
N PRO A 43 -8.48 -6.73 -9.96
CA PRO A 43 -8.81 -5.67 -10.90
C PRO A 43 -9.55 -6.25 -12.13
N HIS A 44 -10.57 -5.53 -12.60
CA HIS A 44 -11.30 -5.85 -13.81
C HIS A 44 -10.38 -5.74 -15.05
N SER A 45 -10.78 -6.31 -16.18
CA SER A 45 -10.03 -6.24 -17.46
C SER A 45 -9.74 -4.80 -17.91
N SER A 46 -10.58 -3.83 -17.50
CA SER A 46 -10.36 -2.38 -17.71
C SER A 46 -9.27 -1.77 -16.81
N GLY A 47 -8.75 -2.54 -15.85
CA GLY A 47 -7.79 -2.08 -14.84
C GLY A 47 -8.41 -1.35 -13.65
N HIS A 48 -9.73 -1.20 -13.59
CA HIS A 48 -10.45 -0.64 -12.44
C HIS A 48 -10.70 -1.74 -11.40
N ALA A 49 -10.74 -1.36 -10.12
CA ALA A 49 -11.10 -2.27 -9.05
C ALA A 49 -12.52 -1.93 -8.55
N TYR A 50 -13.39 -2.94 -8.50
CA TYR A 50 -14.76 -2.83 -8.02
C TYR A 50 -14.96 -3.75 -6.83
N PHE A 51 -15.55 -3.25 -5.77
CA PHE A 51 -15.88 -3.98 -4.55
C PHE A 51 -16.91 -3.19 -3.75
N ALA A 52 -17.28 -3.65 -2.56
CA ALA A 52 -18.07 -2.90 -1.63
C ALA A 52 -17.30 -2.70 -0.32
N LEU A 53 -17.57 -1.61 0.36
CA LEU A 53 -17.25 -1.44 1.77
C LEU A 53 -18.51 -1.77 2.57
N LYS A 54 -18.38 -2.59 3.60
CA LYS A 54 -19.46 -2.96 4.51
C LYS A 54 -19.04 -2.78 5.96
N ASP A 55 -19.99 -2.54 6.81
CA ASP A 55 -19.94 -2.68 8.26
C ASP A 55 -21.11 -3.56 8.73
N GLU A 56 -21.42 -3.55 10.03
CA GLU A 56 -22.51 -4.36 10.59
C GLU A 56 -23.91 -3.92 10.10
N GLY A 57 -24.09 -2.66 9.70
CA GLY A 57 -25.39 -2.10 9.38
C GLY A 57 -25.59 -1.67 7.93
N ALA A 58 -24.50 -1.52 7.15
CA ALA A 58 -24.57 -0.94 5.83
C ALA A 58 -23.54 -1.48 4.85
N ARG A 59 -23.85 -1.26 3.57
CA ARG A 59 -22.95 -1.57 2.46
C ARG A 59 -22.98 -0.44 1.44
N ILE A 60 -21.82 -0.04 0.93
CA ILE A 60 -21.68 0.93 -0.14
C ILE A 60 -20.77 0.39 -1.24
N ASP A 61 -21.18 0.52 -2.49
CA ASP A 61 -20.36 0.14 -3.63
C ASP A 61 -19.19 1.10 -3.78
N ALA A 62 -18.03 0.57 -4.16
CA ALA A 62 -16.79 1.30 -4.26
C ALA A 62 -16.07 1.01 -5.56
N VAL A 63 -15.40 2.02 -6.10
CA VAL A 63 -14.56 1.90 -7.28
C VAL A 63 -13.22 2.60 -7.05
N ILE A 64 -12.15 1.94 -7.50
CA ILE A 64 -10.83 2.55 -7.64
C ILE A 64 -10.50 2.58 -9.13
N TRP A 65 -10.30 3.78 -9.66
CA TRP A 65 -9.93 3.94 -11.05
C TRP A 65 -8.52 3.42 -11.31
N ARG A 66 -8.26 2.93 -12.51
CA ARG A 66 -6.98 2.34 -12.94
C ARG A 66 -5.76 3.17 -12.55
N THR A 67 -5.81 4.48 -12.72
CA THR A 67 -4.70 5.39 -12.38
C THR A 67 -4.43 5.45 -10.88
N ALA A 68 -5.48 5.52 -10.06
CA ALA A 68 -5.38 5.49 -8.60
C ALA A 68 -4.93 4.10 -8.13
N TYR A 69 -5.51 3.03 -8.69
CA TYR A 69 -5.15 1.65 -8.35
C TYR A 69 -3.65 1.38 -8.57
N GLY A 70 -3.09 1.86 -9.69
CA GLY A 70 -1.66 1.69 -9.98
C GLY A 70 -0.74 2.34 -8.94
N ARG A 71 -1.15 3.48 -8.39
CA ARG A 71 -0.36 4.28 -7.43
C ARG A 71 -0.58 3.90 -5.96
N MET A 72 -1.60 3.10 -5.66
CA MET A 72 -1.91 2.72 -4.27
C MET A 72 -0.81 1.87 -3.66
N ARG A 73 -0.38 2.24 -2.46
CA ARG A 73 0.57 1.47 -1.64
C ARG A 73 -0.08 0.22 -1.06
N VAL A 74 -1.33 0.35 -0.63
CA VAL A 74 -2.15 -0.75 -0.12
C VAL A 74 -3.14 -1.14 -1.20
N LYS A 75 -3.10 -2.40 -1.61
CA LYS A 75 -4.07 -2.94 -2.57
C LYS A 75 -5.29 -3.46 -1.82
N PRO A 76 -6.50 -3.32 -2.39
CA PRO A 76 -7.68 -3.91 -1.80
C PRO A 76 -7.56 -5.44 -1.78
N GLU A 77 -8.02 -6.04 -0.69
CA GLU A 77 -8.08 -7.49 -0.49
C GLU A 77 -9.40 -7.85 0.19
N GLU A 78 -9.96 -9.00 -0.18
CA GLU A 78 -11.22 -9.47 0.40
C GLU A 78 -11.10 -9.64 1.92
N GLY A 79 -12.05 -9.12 2.68
CA GLY A 79 -12.08 -9.19 4.13
C GLY A 79 -11.15 -8.21 4.86
N LEU A 80 -10.41 -7.36 4.13
CA LEU A 80 -9.54 -6.37 4.75
C LEU A 80 -10.35 -5.19 5.30
N GLU A 81 -10.19 -4.86 6.57
CA GLU A 81 -10.74 -3.64 7.16
C GLU A 81 -9.87 -2.43 6.81
N VAL A 82 -10.48 -1.43 6.23
CA VAL A 82 -9.78 -0.26 5.68
C VAL A 82 -10.46 1.06 6.03
N ILE A 83 -9.71 2.15 5.92
CA ILE A 83 -10.23 3.50 5.81
C ILE A 83 -10.04 3.92 4.35
N ALA A 84 -11.12 4.08 3.63
CA ALA A 84 -11.14 4.55 2.26
C ALA A 84 -11.41 6.05 2.23
N THR A 85 -10.55 6.78 1.55
CA THR A 85 -10.69 8.22 1.36
C THR A 85 -10.99 8.50 -0.11
N GLY A 86 -12.01 9.30 -0.36
CA GLY A 86 -12.45 9.61 -1.71
C GLY A 86 -13.72 10.45 -1.73
N ARG A 87 -14.42 10.47 -2.84
CA ARG A 87 -15.65 11.24 -3.05
C ARG A 87 -16.84 10.31 -3.25
N LEU A 88 -17.99 10.74 -2.74
CA LEU A 88 -19.24 10.04 -2.97
C LEU A 88 -19.87 10.54 -4.28
N THR A 89 -20.40 9.63 -5.09
CA THR A 89 -21.14 9.95 -6.31
C THR A 89 -22.34 9.01 -6.46
N THR A 90 -23.20 9.29 -7.41
CA THR A 90 -24.27 8.37 -7.80
C THR A 90 -24.09 7.94 -9.26
N TYR A 91 -24.43 6.69 -9.55
CA TYR A 91 -24.50 6.20 -10.92
C TYR A 91 -25.92 6.40 -11.47
N PRO A 92 -26.14 7.35 -12.40
CA PRO A 92 -27.51 7.74 -12.82
C PRO A 92 -28.31 6.58 -13.41
N GLY A 93 -27.68 5.64 -14.10
CA GLY A 93 -28.37 4.52 -14.75
C GLY A 93 -29.06 3.54 -13.78
N ARG A 94 -28.67 3.54 -12.48
CA ARG A 94 -29.28 2.70 -11.44
C ARG A 94 -29.61 3.46 -10.16
N SER A 95 -29.35 4.75 -10.10
CA SER A 95 -29.50 5.59 -8.89
C SER A 95 -28.83 4.99 -7.64
N THR A 96 -27.68 4.33 -7.81
CA THR A 96 -26.92 3.73 -6.72
C THR A 96 -25.82 4.68 -6.27
N TYR A 97 -25.57 4.70 -4.95
CA TYR A 97 -24.44 5.42 -4.38
C TYR A 97 -23.14 4.64 -4.63
N GLN A 98 -22.08 5.36 -4.92
CA GLN A 98 -20.77 4.78 -5.16
C GLN A 98 -19.66 5.65 -4.57
N LEU A 99 -18.74 5.04 -3.85
CA LEU A 99 -17.54 5.70 -3.34
C LEU A 99 -16.41 5.56 -4.37
N VAL A 100 -15.96 6.68 -4.92
CA VAL A 100 -14.77 6.74 -5.78
C VAL A 100 -13.56 6.93 -4.88
N ILE A 101 -12.79 5.88 -4.68
CA ILE A 101 -11.68 5.84 -3.74
C ILE A 101 -10.39 6.34 -4.41
N GLU A 102 -9.70 7.23 -3.74
CA GLU A 102 -8.40 7.79 -4.13
C GLU A 102 -7.27 7.25 -3.25
N VAL A 103 -7.53 7.08 -1.95
CA VAL A 103 -6.56 6.55 -0.98
C VAL A 103 -7.20 5.43 -0.17
N LEU A 104 -6.43 4.36 0.07
CA LEU A 104 -6.82 3.23 0.89
C LEU A 104 -5.76 3.01 1.98
N GLU A 105 -6.20 3.01 3.23
CA GLU A 105 -5.35 2.80 4.41
C GLU A 105 -5.88 1.59 5.19
N PRO A 106 -5.01 0.68 5.68
CA PRO A 106 -5.46 -0.40 6.56
C PRO A 106 -6.05 0.19 7.85
N SER A 107 -7.18 -0.34 8.31
CA SER A 107 -7.80 0.08 9.55
C SER A 107 -7.38 -0.85 10.70
N GLY A 108 -6.67 -0.28 11.68
CA GLY A 108 -6.30 -0.98 12.91
C GLY A 108 -5.09 -1.92 12.83
N LEU A 109 -4.65 -2.38 14.02
CA LEU A 109 -3.53 -3.31 14.17
C LEU A 109 -3.80 -4.67 13.54
N GLY A 110 -5.04 -5.14 13.56
CA GLY A 110 -5.43 -6.43 12.97
C GLY A 110 -5.23 -6.49 11.45
N ALA A 111 -5.56 -5.41 10.73
CA ALA A 111 -5.35 -5.32 9.29
C ALA A 111 -3.86 -5.30 8.92
N LEU A 112 -3.04 -4.58 9.70
CA LEU A 112 -1.58 -4.59 9.51
C LEU A 112 -0.98 -5.98 9.79
N MET A 113 -1.46 -6.67 10.82
CA MET A 113 -1.01 -8.03 11.14
C MET A 113 -1.41 -9.02 10.04
N ALA A 114 -2.62 -8.92 9.50
CA ALA A 114 -3.07 -9.75 8.39
C ALA A 114 -2.19 -9.55 7.14
N LEU A 115 -1.89 -8.30 6.78
CA LEU A 115 -0.97 -7.98 5.69
C LEU A 115 0.45 -8.54 5.93
N LEU A 116 0.94 -8.47 7.16
CA LEU A 116 2.24 -9.04 7.53
C LEU A 116 2.25 -10.56 7.34
N GLU A 117 1.23 -11.25 7.85
CA GLU A 117 1.13 -12.71 7.72
C GLU A 117 0.98 -13.15 6.25
N GLN A 118 0.24 -12.42 5.46
CA GLN A 118 0.12 -12.69 4.03
C GLN A 118 1.47 -12.52 3.31
N ARG A 119 2.20 -11.45 3.61
CA ARG A 119 3.56 -11.25 3.06
C ARG A 119 4.50 -12.37 3.47
N LYS A 120 4.47 -12.78 4.75
CA LYS A 120 5.26 -13.93 5.23
C LYS A 120 4.92 -15.20 4.46
N LYS A 121 3.64 -15.52 4.28
CA LYS A 121 3.19 -16.69 3.51
C LYS A 121 3.70 -16.64 2.07
N LYS A 122 3.61 -15.48 1.41
CA LYS A 122 4.13 -15.30 0.05
C LYS A 122 5.64 -15.55 -0.02
N LEU A 123 6.43 -14.92 0.86
CA LEU A 123 7.88 -15.09 0.91
C LEU A 123 8.29 -16.53 1.28
N ALA A 124 7.53 -17.20 2.13
CA ALA A 124 7.73 -18.60 2.46
C ALA A 124 7.47 -19.51 1.25
N ALA A 125 6.41 -19.25 0.48
CA ALA A 125 6.11 -20.00 -0.76
C ALA A 125 7.20 -19.82 -1.83
N GLU A 126 7.89 -18.68 -1.85
CA GLU A 126 9.07 -18.43 -2.69
C GLU A 126 10.35 -19.12 -2.15
N GLY A 127 10.26 -19.84 -1.02
CA GLY A 127 11.38 -20.54 -0.38
C GLY A 127 12.44 -19.63 0.25
N LEU A 128 12.12 -18.34 0.48
CA LEU A 128 13.12 -17.38 1.00
C LEU A 128 13.50 -17.64 2.47
N PHE A 129 12.70 -18.42 3.18
CA PHE A 129 13.00 -18.80 4.58
C PHE A 129 13.63 -20.17 4.73
N ASP A 130 13.85 -20.90 3.62
CA ASP A 130 14.40 -22.24 3.65
C ASP A 130 15.83 -22.25 4.20
N GLN A 131 16.10 -23.19 5.11
CA GLN A 131 17.43 -23.36 5.71
C GLN A 131 18.50 -23.67 4.65
N ALA A 132 18.14 -24.38 3.57
CA ALA A 132 19.04 -24.69 2.48
C ALA A 132 19.59 -23.47 1.72
N ARG A 133 18.89 -22.34 1.79
CA ARG A 133 19.35 -21.07 1.19
C ARG A 133 20.24 -20.25 2.10
N LYS A 134 20.34 -20.60 3.39
CA LYS A 134 21.15 -19.87 4.35
C LYS A 134 22.58 -20.39 4.32
N GLN A 135 23.53 -19.46 4.28
CA GLN A 135 24.93 -19.79 4.34
C GLN A 135 25.47 -19.58 5.76
N LEU A 136 26.47 -20.37 6.14
CA LEU A 136 27.18 -20.18 7.40
C LEU A 136 27.93 -18.85 7.35
N LEU A 137 27.75 -18.05 8.40
CA LEU A 137 28.51 -16.80 8.53
C LEU A 137 29.96 -17.11 8.85
N PRO A 138 30.93 -16.43 8.22
CA PRO A 138 32.34 -16.56 8.60
C PRO A 138 32.53 -16.06 10.04
N CYS A 139 33.28 -16.81 10.84
CA CYS A 139 33.51 -16.48 12.25
C CYS A 139 34.18 -15.09 12.41
N LEU A 140 35.21 -14.82 11.59
CA LEU A 140 35.99 -13.57 11.61
C LEU A 140 36.24 -13.09 10.18
N PRO A 141 35.29 -12.34 9.59
CA PRO A 141 35.44 -11.83 8.23
C PRO A 141 36.59 -10.81 8.16
N ALA A 142 37.43 -10.88 7.12
CA ALA A 142 38.48 -9.91 6.87
C ALA A 142 37.89 -8.54 6.44
N VAL A 143 36.78 -8.57 5.71
CA VAL A 143 36.08 -7.38 5.18
C VAL A 143 34.60 -7.47 5.49
N ILE A 144 34.02 -6.37 5.90
CA ILE A 144 32.58 -6.24 6.18
C ILE A 144 31.99 -5.22 5.19
N GLY A 145 31.02 -5.66 4.37
CA GLY A 145 30.24 -4.77 3.51
C GLY A 145 29.06 -4.19 4.28
N VAL A 146 28.84 -2.88 4.21
CA VAL A 146 27.73 -2.19 4.85
C VAL A 146 26.96 -1.37 3.81
N VAL A 147 25.69 -1.69 3.61
CA VAL A 147 24.78 -0.95 2.74
C VAL A 147 23.99 0.01 3.62
N THR A 148 24.31 1.30 3.57
CA THR A 148 23.67 2.30 4.43
C THR A 148 23.90 3.73 3.92
N SER A 149 23.25 4.70 4.57
CA SER A 149 23.55 6.13 4.36
C SER A 149 24.92 6.47 4.95
N PRO A 150 25.81 7.12 4.19
CA PRO A 150 27.18 7.42 4.63
C PRO A 150 27.24 8.46 5.77
N THR A 151 26.20 9.26 5.95
CA THR A 151 26.14 10.34 6.95
C THR A 151 25.33 10.00 8.19
N GLY A 152 24.71 8.80 8.23
CA GLY A 152 23.84 8.37 9.31
C GLY A 152 24.58 8.13 10.64
N ALA A 153 23.83 8.23 11.76
CA ALA A 153 24.37 7.89 13.08
C ALA A 153 24.77 6.40 13.16
N VAL A 154 24.01 5.54 12.48
CA VAL A 154 24.20 4.08 12.50
C VAL A 154 25.57 3.66 11.96
N ILE A 155 26.02 4.22 10.85
CA ILE A 155 27.35 3.87 10.31
C ILE A 155 28.47 4.30 11.25
N ARG A 156 28.34 5.45 11.90
CA ARG A 156 29.33 5.92 12.89
C ARG A 156 29.40 4.99 14.11
N ASP A 157 28.24 4.52 14.58
CA ASP A 157 28.18 3.57 15.69
C ASP A 157 28.80 2.21 15.32
N ILE A 158 28.49 1.69 14.13
CA ILE A 158 29.10 0.45 13.61
C ILE A 158 30.63 0.58 13.55
N LEU A 159 31.16 1.65 12.96
CA LEU A 159 32.60 1.86 12.84
C LEU A 159 33.28 2.01 14.20
N HIS A 160 32.63 2.75 15.13
CA HIS A 160 33.15 2.90 16.49
C HIS A 160 33.20 1.57 17.21
N ARG A 161 32.15 0.77 17.16
CA ARG A 161 32.12 -0.56 17.81
C ARG A 161 33.13 -1.56 17.21
N LEU A 162 33.31 -1.53 15.89
CA LEU A 162 34.31 -2.37 15.25
C LEU A 162 35.72 -1.94 15.61
N ALA A 163 36.01 -0.63 15.65
CA ALA A 163 37.34 -0.12 16.04
C ALA A 163 37.69 -0.49 17.49
N ASP A 164 36.68 -0.38 18.39
CA ASP A 164 36.88 -0.63 19.83
C ASP A 164 37.07 -2.13 20.16
N ARG A 165 36.32 -3.02 19.46
CA ARG A 165 36.30 -4.44 19.81
C ARG A 165 37.19 -5.32 18.94
N PHE A 166 37.08 -5.18 17.64
CA PHE A 166 37.79 -6.02 16.68
C PHE A 166 37.92 -5.31 15.34
N PRO A 167 38.94 -4.49 15.13
CA PRO A 167 39.11 -3.68 13.92
C PRO A 167 39.10 -4.55 12.65
N ARG A 168 38.22 -4.22 11.72
CA ARG A 168 38.09 -4.85 10.41
C ARG A 168 37.92 -3.79 9.33
N ARG A 169 38.33 -4.15 8.12
CA ARG A 169 38.09 -3.31 6.96
C ARG A 169 36.58 -3.25 6.68
N VAL A 170 36.06 -2.05 6.59
CA VAL A 170 34.64 -1.83 6.26
C VAL A 170 34.55 -1.17 4.88
N LEU A 171 33.73 -1.75 4.00
CA LEU A 171 33.36 -1.18 2.72
C LEU A 171 31.92 -0.66 2.85
N VAL A 172 31.74 0.64 2.68
CA VAL A 172 30.41 1.25 2.73
C VAL A 172 29.89 1.45 1.31
N TRP A 173 28.72 0.88 1.02
CA TRP A 173 28.00 1.18 -0.20
C TRP A 173 26.92 2.21 0.13
N PRO A 174 27.07 3.47 -0.31
CA PRO A 174 26.15 4.53 0.04
C PRO A 174 24.80 4.38 -0.68
N VAL A 175 23.71 4.38 0.10
CA VAL A 175 22.33 4.29 -0.41
C VAL A 175 21.40 5.10 0.46
N ARG A 176 20.23 5.43 -0.09
CA ARG A 176 19.08 5.87 0.70
C ARG A 176 18.49 4.68 1.44
N VAL A 177 18.29 4.79 2.75
CA VAL A 177 17.73 3.71 3.58
C VAL A 177 16.23 3.87 3.84
N GLN A 178 15.65 5.02 3.47
CA GLN A 178 14.24 5.35 3.64
C GLN A 178 13.73 6.19 2.47
N GLY A 179 12.40 6.13 2.23
CA GLY A 179 11.71 6.86 1.16
C GLY A 179 11.62 6.10 -0.16
N ASP A 180 11.09 6.80 -1.17
CA ASP A 180 10.86 6.21 -2.49
C ASP A 180 12.20 5.90 -3.18
N GLY A 181 12.31 4.69 -3.77
CA GLY A 181 13.54 4.20 -4.42
C GLY A 181 14.58 3.58 -3.50
N ALA A 182 14.40 3.62 -2.16
CA ALA A 182 15.36 3.03 -1.23
C ALA A 182 15.51 1.51 -1.42
N ALA A 183 14.41 0.79 -1.69
CA ALA A 183 14.44 -0.65 -1.88
C ALA A 183 15.27 -1.06 -3.10
N GLU A 184 15.14 -0.34 -4.21
CA GLU A 184 15.87 -0.55 -5.45
C GLU A 184 17.38 -0.29 -5.28
N GLU A 185 17.73 0.83 -4.60
CA GLU A 185 19.12 1.16 -4.29
C GLU A 185 19.77 0.12 -3.39
N ILE A 186 19.08 -0.31 -2.32
CA ILE A 186 19.57 -1.36 -1.40
C ILE A 186 19.75 -2.67 -2.15
N ALA A 187 18.80 -3.10 -2.97
CA ALA A 187 18.88 -4.32 -3.75
C ALA A 187 20.04 -4.27 -4.77
N ALA A 188 20.26 -3.12 -5.41
CA ALA A 188 21.38 -2.90 -6.32
C ALA A 188 22.73 -2.98 -5.59
N ALA A 189 22.84 -2.37 -4.43
CA ALA A 189 24.06 -2.41 -3.61
C ALA A 189 24.40 -3.83 -3.12
N ILE A 190 23.40 -4.62 -2.70
CA ILE A 190 23.60 -6.03 -2.32
C ILE A 190 24.10 -6.85 -3.53
N ARG A 191 23.47 -6.65 -4.71
CA ARG A 191 23.96 -7.30 -5.95
C ARG A 191 25.39 -6.87 -6.30
N GLY A 192 25.72 -5.59 -6.10
CA GLY A 192 27.07 -5.06 -6.32
C GLY A 192 28.08 -5.71 -5.41
N PHE A 193 27.80 -5.84 -4.11
CA PHE A 193 28.71 -6.57 -3.20
C PHE A 193 28.88 -8.03 -3.59
N ASN A 194 27.81 -8.71 -4.02
CA ASN A 194 27.89 -10.10 -4.47
C ASN A 194 28.70 -10.27 -5.77
N ALA A 195 28.85 -9.23 -6.57
CA ALA A 195 29.65 -9.23 -7.79
C ALA A 195 31.15 -8.90 -7.57
N LEU A 196 31.50 -8.45 -6.36
CA LEU A 196 32.91 -8.20 -6.04
C LEU A 196 33.72 -9.49 -5.99
N PRO A 197 34.96 -9.50 -6.49
CA PRO A 197 35.84 -10.66 -6.36
C PRO A 197 36.09 -11.00 -4.90
N ALA A 198 36.37 -12.29 -4.63
CA ALA A 198 36.73 -12.78 -3.30
C ALA A 198 37.89 -11.99 -2.72
N GLY A 199 37.65 -11.32 -1.58
CA GLY A 199 38.62 -10.40 -0.96
C GLY A 199 38.25 -8.93 -1.01
N GLY A 200 37.16 -8.54 -1.70
CA GLY A 200 36.63 -7.18 -1.68
C GLY A 200 37.56 -6.12 -2.25
N MET A 201 38.49 -6.49 -3.10
CA MET A 201 39.31 -5.52 -3.82
C MET A 201 38.49 -4.94 -4.96
N LEU A 202 38.20 -3.64 -4.85
CA LEU A 202 37.79 -2.83 -6.01
C LEU A 202 39.04 -2.74 -6.93
N PRO A 203 38.81 -2.80 -8.26
CA PRO A 203 39.90 -2.61 -9.20
C PRO A 203 40.53 -1.23 -9.09
#